data_0610f3d91cb04f19bd302a0bffcd3f85
#
_entry.id   0610f3d91cb04f19bd302a0bffcd3f85
#
_cell.length_a   1.000
_cell.length_b   1.000
_cell.length_c   1.000
_cell.angle_alpha   90.00
_cell.angle_beta   90.00
_cell.angle_gamma   90.00
#
_symmetry.space_group_name_H-M   'P 1'
#
loop_
_entity.id
_entity.type
_entity.pdbx_description
1 polymer ?
#
loop_
_entity_poly.entity_id
_entity_poly.type
_entity_poly.pdbx_seq_one_letter_code
_entity_poly.pdbx_strand_id
1 'polypeptide(L)'
;MGAPFLGEALAFLKDPFTFTLERTQQHGNVWKTRILGDTVVFFAGPKAFSFFMDPENFTRQSGSPKFMQELLHPDAVPFLDGDRHKTRKRLLLSAFTDQALESYLPGVFTILARFADGWVAGGEHTVAGDLSQLGFDVADLLFAASDPGASNTQGAADFTTMNKGTFAPPVNLPFTAYGKALRARDRLRAYIKQQVSTRDGAGSALGVLKAARGPNGEQLTQAELEIELLHFFFAAHGGLTAALAWALVVLGEHPELAARLRAEADAQLSSGTPSLAQLRSIAQARAVSREILRAYPIAPVTFLGVAKKDLELDGFSIRAGWKGAGAIWATLRDGTTFADPTAFKADRLGDDAVRALPANAFVPQGGGSPEGHRCPGEALIQLVMPAFLGWFTRSYDLSYPAQDASPGGGGLGPLPKSGLRVKITRRAGQ
;
A
#
# COMPACT_ATOMS: atom_id res chain seq x y z
N MET A 1 26.07 -14.78 10.27
CA MET A 1 26.52 -13.88 9.17
C MET A 1 26.26 -14.63 7.87
N GLY A 2 25.57 -14.03 6.92
CA GLY A 2 25.19 -14.68 5.66
C GLY A 2 26.35 -14.99 4.71
N ALA A 3 26.05 -15.47 3.50
CA ALA A 3 27.06 -15.81 2.49
C ALA A 3 27.92 -14.60 2.12
N PRO A 4 29.21 -14.81 1.71
CA PRO A 4 30.05 -13.74 1.23
C PRO A 4 29.35 -12.92 0.14
N PHE A 5 29.44 -11.58 0.17
CA PHE A 5 28.76 -10.63 -0.71
C PHE A 5 27.22 -10.60 -0.58
N LEU A 6 26.53 -11.74 -0.67
CA LEU A 6 25.05 -11.78 -0.58
C LEU A 6 24.55 -11.40 0.82
N GLY A 7 25.32 -11.68 1.87
CA GLY A 7 24.86 -11.52 3.24
C GLY A 7 23.59 -12.33 3.52
N GLU A 8 22.57 -11.69 4.02
CA GLU A 8 21.24 -12.30 4.29
C GLU A 8 20.20 -11.98 3.18
N ALA A 9 20.63 -11.54 2.00
CA ALA A 9 19.74 -11.14 0.92
C ALA A 9 18.73 -12.21 0.54
N LEU A 10 19.15 -13.50 0.47
CA LEU A 10 18.25 -14.59 0.10
C LEU A 10 17.17 -14.84 1.15
N ALA A 11 17.51 -14.74 2.44
CA ALA A 11 16.54 -14.87 3.53
C ALA A 11 15.53 -13.72 3.50
N PHE A 12 16.03 -12.49 3.32
CA PHE A 12 15.19 -11.31 3.16
C PHE A 12 14.26 -11.39 1.95
N LEU A 13 14.76 -11.79 0.78
CA LEU A 13 13.96 -11.89 -0.44
C LEU A 13 12.92 -13.01 -0.37
N LYS A 14 13.21 -14.09 0.37
CA LYS A 14 12.28 -15.21 0.55
C LYS A 14 11.06 -14.83 1.36
N ASP A 15 11.26 -14.17 2.50
CA ASP A 15 10.18 -13.68 3.38
C ASP A 15 10.66 -12.47 4.17
N PRO A 16 10.50 -11.26 3.63
CA PRO A 16 10.96 -10.03 4.28
C PRO A 16 10.14 -9.68 5.54
N PHE A 17 8.91 -10.17 5.65
CA PHE A 17 8.05 -9.96 6.82
C PHE A 17 8.59 -10.73 8.04
N THR A 18 8.65 -12.05 7.92
CA THR A 18 9.18 -12.92 9.00
C THR A 18 10.63 -12.55 9.32
N PHE A 19 11.47 -12.32 8.30
CA PHE A 19 12.85 -11.93 8.48
C PHE A 19 13.02 -10.69 9.37
N THR A 20 12.28 -9.62 9.08
CA THR A 20 12.41 -8.37 9.85
C THR A 20 11.90 -8.51 11.27
N LEU A 21 10.80 -9.25 11.47
CA LEU A 21 10.23 -9.48 12.80
C LEU A 21 11.17 -10.32 13.68
N GLU A 22 11.65 -11.47 13.19
CA GLU A 22 12.56 -12.35 13.93
C GLU A 22 13.86 -11.65 14.31
N ARG A 23 14.47 -10.91 13.38
CA ARG A 23 15.70 -10.15 13.67
C ARG A 23 15.47 -9.04 14.69
N THR A 24 14.32 -8.35 14.62
CA THR A 24 13.97 -7.35 15.64
C THR A 24 13.76 -7.99 17.01
N GLN A 25 13.10 -9.13 17.10
CA GLN A 25 12.92 -9.86 18.36
C GLN A 25 14.25 -10.35 18.94
N GLN A 26 15.19 -10.76 18.08
CA GLN A 26 16.48 -11.29 18.49
C GLN A 26 17.49 -10.20 18.88
N HIS A 27 17.47 -9.04 18.23
CA HIS A 27 18.52 -8.04 18.33
C HIS A 27 18.06 -6.67 18.86
N GLY A 28 16.76 -6.51 19.11
CA GLY A 28 16.15 -5.25 19.54
C GLY A 28 15.75 -4.35 18.38
N ASN A 29 15.32 -3.13 18.70
CA ASN A 29 14.69 -2.21 17.75
C ASN A 29 15.66 -1.56 16.74
N VAL A 30 16.96 -1.66 16.96
CA VAL A 30 18.00 -1.18 16.03
C VAL A 30 19.01 -2.30 15.82
N TRP A 31 19.11 -2.79 14.60
CA TRP A 31 20.04 -3.87 14.25
C TRP A 31 20.50 -3.75 12.82
N LYS A 32 21.61 -4.40 12.48
CA LYS A 32 22.19 -4.36 11.14
C LYS A 32 22.47 -5.74 10.59
N THR A 33 22.44 -5.82 9.26
CA THR A 33 22.90 -7.00 8.51
C THR A 33 23.56 -6.57 7.20
N ARG A 34 24.04 -7.56 6.44
CA ARG A 34 24.54 -7.36 5.07
C ARG A 34 23.51 -7.86 4.07
N ILE A 35 23.19 -7.03 3.08
CA ILE A 35 22.31 -7.35 1.95
C ILE A 35 22.99 -6.88 0.68
N LEU A 36 23.37 -7.81 -0.22
CA LEU A 36 24.00 -7.54 -1.51
C LEU A 36 25.25 -6.63 -1.40
N GLY A 37 26.08 -6.90 -0.41
CA GLY A 37 27.33 -6.13 -0.16
C GLY A 37 27.16 -4.89 0.71
N ASP A 38 25.96 -4.33 0.80
CA ASP A 38 25.66 -3.17 1.65
C ASP A 38 25.43 -3.55 3.11
N THR A 39 25.86 -2.69 4.04
CA THR A 39 25.39 -2.74 5.42
C THR A 39 24.06 -2.02 5.51
N VAL A 40 23.00 -2.72 5.95
CA VAL A 40 21.65 -2.19 6.12
C VAL A 40 21.28 -2.23 7.59
N VAL A 41 20.89 -1.07 8.14
CA VAL A 41 20.38 -0.92 9.51
C VAL A 41 18.86 -0.87 9.46
N PHE A 42 18.20 -1.66 10.30
CA PHE A 42 16.74 -1.69 10.42
C PHE A 42 16.31 -0.99 11.71
N PHE A 43 15.24 -0.21 11.60
CA PHE A 43 14.69 0.63 12.66
C PHE A 43 13.24 0.23 12.95
N ALA A 44 12.99 -0.40 14.09
CA ALA A 44 11.68 -0.85 14.54
C ALA A 44 11.22 -0.06 15.77
N GLY A 45 9.92 -0.04 15.99
CA GLY A 45 9.31 0.71 17.09
C GLY A 45 9.30 2.23 16.88
N PRO A 46 8.45 2.97 17.61
CA PRO A 46 8.18 4.39 17.33
C PRO A 46 9.41 5.28 17.34
N LYS A 47 10.29 5.10 18.34
CA LYS A 47 11.51 5.92 18.53
C LYS A 47 12.51 5.71 17.40
N ALA A 48 12.86 4.46 17.13
CA ALA A 48 13.86 4.14 16.09
C ALA A 48 13.31 4.45 14.69
N PHE A 49 12.03 4.20 14.46
CA PHE A 49 11.38 4.55 13.20
C PHE A 49 11.39 6.07 12.96
N SER A 50 11.10 6.86 14.00
CA SER A 50 11.18 8.34 13.92
C SER A 50 12.59 8.83 13.58
N PHE A 51 13.60 8.22 14.20
CA PHE A 51 15.01 8.54 13.93
C PHE A 51 15.39 8.29 12.45
N PHE A 52 14.92 7.19 11.87
CA PHE A 52 15.13 6.87 10.46
C PHE A 52 14.37 7.83 9.53
N MET A 53 13.18 8.29 9.91
CA MET A 53 12.37 9.20 9.10
C MET A 53 12.86 10.65 9.12
N ASP A 54 13.81 11.00 10.00
CA ASP A 54 14.38 12.33 10.08
C ASP A 54 15.27 12.61 8.84
N PRO A 55 14.93 13.62 8.02
CA PRO A 55 15.69 13.97 6.83
C PRO A 55 17.11 14.49 7.12
N GLU A 56 17.41 14.90 8.37
CA GLU A 56 18.76 15.27 8.77
C GLU A 56 19.67 14.06 8.98
N ASN A 57 19.11 12.89 9.20
CA ASN A 57 19.83 11.65 9.42
C ASN A 57 20.02 10.85 8.12
N PHE A 58 18.98 10.75 7.31
CA PHE A 58 18.97 9.90 6.13
C PHE A 58 18.51 10.63 4.87
N THR A 59 19.15 10.31 3.75
CA THR A 59 18.74 10.70 2.39
C THR A 59 18.14 9.48 1.68
N ARG A 60 17.11 9.67 0.85
CA ARG A 60 16.55 8.60 0.00
C ARG A 60 17.32 8.46 -1.30
N GLN A 61 18.02 9.52 -1.70
CA GLN A 61 18.85 9.50 -2.90
C GLN A 61 19.89 8.38 -2.80
N SER A 62 19.94 7.53 -3.79
CA SER A 62 20.83 6.35 -3.85
C SER A 62 20.61 5.30 -2.74
N GLY A 63 19.58 5.42 -1.90
CA GLY A 63 19.28 4.45 -0.84
C GLY A 63 18.78 3.13 -1.41
N SER A 64 17.77 3.18 -2.23
CA SER A 64 17.18 1.99 -2.83
C SER A 64 18.08 1.35 -3.89
N PRO A 65 18.05 0.01 -4.04
CA PRO A 65 18.83 -0.69 -5.05
C PRO A 65 18.52 -0.18 -6.48
N LYS A 66 19.53 -0.15 -7.35
CA LYS A 66 19.37 0.32 -8.73
C LYS A 66 18.28 -0.40 -9.50
N PHE A 67 18.14 -1.71 -9.29
CA PHE A 67 17.10 -2.50 -9.98
C PHE A 67 15.67 -2.06 -9.60
N MET A 68 15.45 -1.60 -8.35
CA MET A 68 14.15 -1.06 -7.93
C MET A 68 13.91 0.34 -8.51
N GLN A 69 14.94 1.18 -8.55
CA GLN A 69 14.86 2.47 -9.24
C GLN A 69 14.61 2.29 -10.73
N GLU A 70 15.19 1.26 -11.36
CA GLU A 70 14.94 0.93 -12.76
C GLU A 70 13.48 0.50 -13.02
N LEU A 71 12.86 -0.25 -12.11
CA LEU A 71 11.45 -0.64 -12.22
C LEU A 71 10.49 0.55 -12.11
N LEU A 72 10.73 1.47 -11.19
CA LEU A 72 9.83 2.60 -10.92
C LEU A 72 10.21 3.87 -11.68
N HIS A 73 11.42 4.20 -11.78
CA HIS A 73 12.16 5.34 -12.32
C HIS A 73 12.99 6.04 -11.23
N PRO A 74 14.27 6.38 -11.48
CA PRO A 74 15.11 7.04 -10.49
C PRO A 74 14.61 8.43 -10.04
N ASP A 75 13.82 9.11 -10.87
CA ASP A 75 13.21 10.41 -10.55
C ASP A 75 11.80 10.29 -9.94
N ALA A 76 11.32 9.09 -9.58
CA ALA A 76 10.07 8.94 -8.85
C ALA A 76 10.21 9.48 -7.41
N VAL A 77 9.15 10.09 -6.88
CA VAL A 77 9.16 10.80 -5.60
C VAL A 77 9.76 10.00 -4.42
N PRO A 78 9.66 8.66 -4.33
CA PRO A 78 10.27 7.92 -3.23
C PRO A 78 11.80 7.98 -3.19
N PHE A 79 12.46 8.35 -4.29
CA PHE A 79 13.92 8.40 -4.45
C PHE A 79 14.47 9.82 -4.51
N LEU A 80 13.63 10.83 -4.36
CA LEU A 80 14.01 12.24 -4.33
C LEU A 80 14.23 12.72 -2.89
N ASP A 81 14.97 13.81 -2.74
CA ASP A 81 15.15 14.53 -1.48
C ASP A 81 15.13 16.06 -1.69
N GLY A 82 15.19 16.78 -0.58
CA GLY A 82 15.28 18.24 -0.55
C GLY A 82 14.10 18.92 -1.23
N ASP A 83 14.35 20.05 -1.88
CA ASP A 83 13.30 20.86 -2.47
C ASP A 83 12.61 20.21 -3.67
N ARG A 84 13.33 19.37 -4.42
CA ARG A 84 12.72 18.56 -5.50
C ARG A 84 11.65 17.61 -4.94
N HIS A 85 11.97 16.91 -3.85
CA HIS A 85 11.01 16.03 -3.18
C HIS A 85 9.81 16.82 -2.65
N LYS A 86 10.05 17.91 -1.89
CA LYS A 86 8.99 18.72 -1.27
C LYS A 86 8.03 19.28 -2.31
N THR A 87 8.56 19.86 -3.39
CA THR A 87 7.73 20.42 -4.47
C THR A 87 6.91 19.33 -5.15
N ARG A 88 7.58 18.21 -5.54
CA ARG A 88 6.91 17.06 -6.17
C ARG A 88 5.83 16.50 -5.27
N LYS A 89 6.16 16.22 -4.01
CA LYS A 89 5.24 15.66 -3.01
C LYS A 89 4.01 16.54 -2.81
N ARG A 90 4.18 17.85 -2.68
CA ARG A 90 3.07 18.80 -2.53
C ARG A 90 2.10 18.74 -3.72
N LEU A 91 2.62 18.72 -4.96
CA LEU A 91 1.80 18.59 -6.15
C LEU A 91 1.04 17.24 -6.16
N LEU A 92 1.69 16.16 -5.76
CA LEU A 92 1.07 14.84 -5.70
C LEU A 92 -0.03 14.74 -4.65
N LEU A 93 0.13 15.42 -3.49
CA LEU A 93 -0.87 15.42 -2.43
C LEU A 93 -2.18 16.10 -2.85
N SER A 94 -2.18 16.96 -3.88
CA SER A 94 -3.43 17.55 -4.40
C SER A 94 -4.43 16.51 -4.89
N ALA A 95 -3.97 15.34 -5.36
CA ALA A 95 -4.82 14.23 -5.77
C ALA A 95 -5.50 13.49 -4.61
N PHE A 96 -5.17 13.81 -3.37
CA PHE A 96 -5.67 13.13 -2.17
C PHE A 96 -6.34 14.10 -1.18
N THR A 97 -6.73 15.30 -1.64
CA THR A 97 -7.56 16.24 -0.87
C THR A 97 -8.99 15.70 -0.74
N ASP A 98 -9.73 16.20 0.21
CA ASP A 98 -11.14 15.82 0.44
C ASP A 98 -12.00 15.99 -0.81
N GLN A 99 -11.85 17.12 -1.50
CA GLN A 99 -12.57 17.40 -2.74
C GLN A 99 -12.22 16.38 -3.84
N ALA A 100 -10.94 16.04 -3.97
CA ALA A 100 -10.50 15.04 -4.95
C ALA A 100 -11.06 13.66 -4.59
N LEU A 101 -10.91 13.23 -3.33
CA LEU A 101 -11.41 11.94 -2.86
C LEU A 101 -12.92 11.80 -3.02
N GLU A 102 -13.71 12.85 -2.71
CA GLU A 102 -15.16 12.86 -2.93
C GLU A 102 -15.51 12.61 -4.40
N SER A 103 -14.76 13.23 -5.33
CA SER A 103 -15.02 13.11 -6.76
C SER A 103 -14.75 11.71 -7.32
N TYR A 104 -13.95 10.88 -6.64
CA TYR A 104 -13.62 9.52 -7.07
C TYR A 104 -14.65 8.48 -6.66
N LEU A 105 -15.43 8.76 -5.59
CA LEU A 105 -16.33 7.78 -4.99
C LEU A 105 -17.33 7.16 -5.98
N PRO A 106 -18.01 7.90 -6.85
CA PRO A 106 -18.98 7.29 -7.78
C PRO A 106 -18.35 6.22 -8.67
N GLY A 107 -17.19 6.51 -9.25
CA GLY A 107 -16.47 5.54 -10.09
C GLY A 107 -15.94 4.34 -9.31
N VAL A 108 -15.40 4.56 -8.10
CA VAL A 108 -14.93 3.48 -7.22
C VAL A 108 -16.10 2.55 -6.86
N PHE A 109 -17.27 3.08 -6.47
CA PHE A 109 -18.43 2.27 -6.14
C PHE A 109 -19.00 1.53 -7.38
N THR A 110 -18.94 2.12 -8.57
CA THR A 110 -19.30 1.44 -9.82
C THR A 110 -18.42 0.20 -10.05
N ILE A 111 -17.10 0.32 -9.83
CA ILE A 111 -16.18 -0.80 -9.96
C ILE A 111 -16.47 -1.86 -8.89
N LEU A 112 -16.63 -1.47 -7.63
CA LEU A 112 -16.94 -2.40 -6.53
C LEU A 112 -18.23 -3.19 -6.82
N ALA A 113 -19.28 -2.53 -7.26
CA ALA A 113 -20.56 -3.17 -7.59
C ALA A 113 -20.43 -4.17 -8.75
N ARG A 114 -19.69 -3.80 -9.81
CA ARG A 114 -19.44 -4.68 -10.96
C ARG A 114 -18.75 -5.98 -10.55
N PHE A 115 -17.71 -5.91 -9.71
CA PHE A 115 -17.04 -7.11 -9.22
C PHE A 115 -17.91 -7.93 -8.28
N ALA A 116 -18.64 -7.29 -7.37
CA ALA A 116 -19.56 -7.99 -6.47
C ALA A 116 -20.68 -8.72 -7.21
N ASP A 117 -21.23 -8.14 -8.28
CA ASP A 117 -22.22 -8.81 -9.14
C ASP A 117 -21.63 -10.06 -9.82
N GLY A 118 -20.37 -9.97 -10.27
CA GLY A 118 -19.64 -11.13 -10.79
C GLY A 118 -19.44 -12.23 -9.74
N TRP A 119 -19.12 -11.85 -8.51
CA TRP A 119 -18.94 -12.80 -7.40
C TRP A 119 -20.26 -13.48 -7.02
N VAL A 120 -21.38 -12.75 -7.00
CA VAL A 120 -22.71 -13.34 -6.75
C VAL A 120 -23.07 -14.35 -7.84
N ALA A 121 -22.84 -14.00 -9.11
CA ALA A 121 -23.13 -14.89 -10.23
C ALA A 121 -22.23 -16.13 -10.28
N GLY A 122 -20.99 -16.02 -9.80
CA GLY A 122 -19.98 -17.09 -9.83
C GLY A 122 -20.18 -18.19 -8.78
N GLY A 123 -21.02 -17.98 -7.77
CA GLY A 123 -21.19 -18.92 -6.65
C GLY A 123 -19.93 -18.99 -5.77
N GLU A 124 -19.54 -20.22 -5.35
CA GLU A 124 -18.27 -20.41 -4.60
C GLU A 124 -17.09 -20.41 -5.58
N HIS A 125 -16.14 -19.47 -5.40
CA HIS A 125 -14.96 -19.36 -6.25
C HIS A 125 -13.79 -18.67 -5.54
N THR A 126 -12.65 -18.62 -6.22
CA THR A 126 -11.43 -17.97 -5.70
C THR A 126 -11.31 -16.55 -6.22
N VAL A 127 -11.33 -15.54 -5.32
CA VAL A 127 -11.44 -14.12 -5.67
C VAL A 127 -10.11 -13.36 -5.75
N ALA A 128 -8.96 -13.97 -5.45
CA ALA A 128 -7.67 -13.25 -5.45
C ALA A 128 -7.35 -12.62 -6.82
N GLY A 129 -7.66 -13.33 -7.92
CA GLY A 129 -7.49 -12.82 -9.27
C GLY A 129 -8.40 -11.62 -9.55
N ASP A 130 -9.66 -11.73 -9.15
CA ASP A 130 -10.66 -10.66 -9.30
C ASP A 130 -10.29 -9.42 -8.46
N LEU A 131 -9.81 -9.62 -7.23
CA LEU A 131 -9.32 -8.52 -6.39
C LEU A 131 -8.10 -7.83 -7.01
N SER A 132 -7.22 -8.58 -7.67
CA SER A 132 -6.10 -8.00 -8.41
C SER A 132 -6.59 -7.16 -9.59
N GLN A 133 -7.58 -7.63 -10.33
CA GLN A 133 -8.19 -6.87 -11.42
C GLN A 133 -8.95 -5.64 -10.88
N LEU A 134 -9.71 -5.79 -9.79
CA LEU A 134 -10.42 -4.68 -9.13
C LEU A 134 -9.44 -3.59 -8.69
N GLY A 135 -8.35 -3.97 -8.01
CA GLY A 135 -7.31 -3.02 -7.58
C GLY A 135 -6.68 -2.27 -8.76
N PHE A 136 -6.50 -2.98 -9.89
CA PHE A 136 -6.03 -2.34 -11.12
C PHE A 136 -7.07 -1.40 -11.72
N ASP A 137 -8.33 -1.82 -11.83
CA ASP A 137 -9.39 -1.01 -12.43
C ASP A 137 -9.65 0.29 -11.63
N VAL A 138 -9.54 0.23 -10.29
CA VAL A 138 -9.59 1.44 -9.44
C VAL A 138 -8.38 2.34 -9.73
N ALA A 139 -7.17 1.78 -9.82
CA ALA A 139 -5.99 2.57 -10.17
C ALA A 139 -6.11 3.17 -11.58
N ASP A 140 -6.66 2.43 -12.53
CA ASP A 140 -6.86 2.86 -13.92
C ASP A 140 -7.90 3.99 -14.03
N LEU A 141 -9.01 3.88 -13.28
CA LEU A 141 -9.96 4.97 -13.12
C LEU A 141 -9.28 6.25 -12.62
N LEU A 142 -8.50 6.14 -11.54
CA LEU A 142 -7.92 7.30 -10.87
C LEU A 142 -6.76 7.90 -11.66
N PHE A 143 -5.84 7.08 -12.17
CA PHE A 143 -4.55 7.53 -12.70
C PHE A 143 -4.47 7.54 -14.22
N ALA A 144 -5.41 6.90 -14.90
CA ALA A 144 -5.54 6.94 -16.36
C ALA A 144 -6.90 7.49 -16.83
N ALA A 145 -7.78 7.90 -15.91
CA ALA A 145 -9.12 8.40 -16.20
C ALA A 145 -9.95 7.42 -17.05
N SER A 146 -9.84 6.12 -16.77
CA SER A 146 -10.57 5.09 -17.51
C SER A 146 -12.05 5.05 -17.12
N ASP A 147 -12.88 4.47 -18.00
CA ASP A 147 -14.28 4.24 -17.72
C ASP A 147 -14.43 3.18 -16.61
N PRO A 148 -15.17 3.45 -15.51
CA PRO A 148 -15.40 2.48 -14.43
C PRO A 148 -16.17 1.23 -14.87
N GLY A 149 -16.87 1.27 -16.01
CA GLY A 149 -17.52 0.11 -16.64
C GLY A 149 -16.57 -0.80 -17.41
N ALA A 150 -15.34 -0.35 -17.71
CA ALA A 150 -14.36 -1.11 -18.45
C ALA A 150 -13.37 -1.85 -17.55
N SER A 151 -12.71 -2.87 -18.08
CA SER A 151 -11.57 -3.56 -17.44
C SER A 151 -10.41 -3.68 -18.41
N ASN A 152 -9.23 -3.30 -17.94
CA ASN A 152 -7.98 -3.46 -18.68
C ASN A 152 -7.20 -4.68 -18.12
N THR A 153 -7.55 -5.87 -18.60
CA THR A 153 -6.95 -7.14 -18.12
C THR A 153 -5.47 -7.26 -18.46
N GLN A 154 -5.03 -6.72 -19.60
CA GLN A 154 -3.63 -6.71 -19.98
C GLN A 154 -2.81 -5.81 -19.04
N GLY A 155 -3.33 -4.65 -18.69
CA GLY A 155 -2.70 -3.74 -17.73
C GLY A 155 -2.54 -4.40 -16.35
N ALA A 156 -3.58 -5.05 -15.83
CA ALA A 156 -3.54 -5.78 -14.57
C ALA A 156 -2.51 -6.92 -14.58
N ALA A 157 -2.45 -7.69 -15.68
CA ALA A 157 -1.45 -8.74 -15.85
C ALA A 157 -0.02 -8.20 -15.89
N ASP A 158 0.18 -7.06 -16.54
CA ASP A 158 1.48 -6.39 -16.62
C ASP A 158 1.91 -5.86 -15.25
N PHE A 159 1.02 -5.23 -14.47
CA PHE A 159 1.35 -4.80 -13.10
C PHE A 159 1.64 -5.98 -12.18
N THR A 160 0.87 -7.04 -12.26
CA THR A 160 1.16 -8.29 -11.52
C THR A 160 2.56 -8.82 -11.87
N THR A 161 2.93 -8.79 -13.15
CA THR A 161 4.25 -9.23 -13.61
C THR A 161 5.36 -8.30 -13.13
N MET A 162 5.13 -6.98 -13.17
CA MET A 162 6.07 -5.97 -12.67
C MET A 162 6.30 -6.11 -11.17
N ASN A 163 5.25 -6.32 -10.37
CA ASN A 163 5.35 -6.52 -8.92
C ASN A 163 6.21 -7.74 -8.56
N LYS A 164 6.09 -8.86 -9.30
CA LYS A 164 6.94 -10.05 -9.09
C LYS A 164 8.43 -9.77 -9.30
N GLY A 165 8.78 -8.77 -10.10
CA GLY A 165 10.17 -8.36 -10.30
C GLY A 165 10.80 -7.63 -9.13
N THR A 166 10.00 -7.04 -8.23
CA THR A 166 10.48 -6.22 -7.11
C THR A 166 11.36 -7.02 -6.13
N PHE A 167 11.03 -8.29 -5.90
CA PHE A 167 11.77 -9.19 -5.02
C PHE A 167 12.50 -10.31 -5.77
N ALA A 168 12.61 -10.20 -7.09
CA ALA A 168 13.35 -11.16 -7.92
C ALA A 168 14.84 -10.80 -7.99
N PRO A 169 15.73 -11.79 -8.15
CA PRO A 169 17.12 -11.51 -8.51
C PRO A 169 17.19 -10.60 -9.75
N PRO A 170 18.03 -9.53 -9.75
CA PRO A 170 18.03 -8.52 -10.81
C PRO A 170 18.79 -8.99 -12.05
N VAL A 171 18.37 -10.11 -12.63
CA VAL A 171 18.93 -10.69 -13.84
C VAL A 171 18.00 -10.36 -15.01
N ASN A 172 18.45 -9.49 -15.91
CA ASN A 172 17.67 -9.05 -17.08
C ASN A 172 17.86 -10.00 -18.28
N LEU A 173 17.16 -11.15 -18.24
CA LEU A 173 17.07 -12.07 -19.38
C LEU A 173 15.59 -12.26 -19.76
N PRO A 174 15.26 -12.66 -21.00
CA PRO A 174 13.88 -12.76 -21.45
C PRO A 174 12.97 -13.68 -20.62
N PHE A 175 13.52 -14.71 -20.01
CA PHE A 175 12.79 -15.72 -19.25
C PHE A 175 12.80 -15.48 -17.73
N THR A 176 13.66 -14.60 -17.21
CA THR A 176 13.73 -14.31 -15.78
C THR A 176 12.56 -13.45 -15.31
N ALA A 177 12.20 -13.53 -14.01
CA ALA A 177 11.13 -12.73 -13.42
C ALA A 177 11.43 -11.22 -13.56
N TYR A 178 12.66 -10.79 -13.29
CA TYR A 178 13.08 -9.39 -13.42
C TYR A 178 13.04 -8.91 -14.88
N GLY A 179 13.56 -9.69 -15.83
CA GLY A 179 13.51 -9.34 -17.25
C GLY A 179 12.08 -9.29 -17.80
N LYS A 180 11.16 -10.15 -17.33
CA LYS A 180 9.73 -10.07 -17.64
C LYS A 180 9.11 -8.80 -17.03
N ALA A 181 9.47 -8.44 -15.80
CA ALA A 181 8.99 -7.24 -15.12
C ALA A 181 9.39 -5.96 -15.84
N LEU A 182 10.63 -5.85 -16.34
CA LEU A 182 11.07 -4.71 -17.14
C LEU A 182 10.26 -4.54 -18.43
N ARG A 183 9.97 -5.62 -19.13
CA ARG A 183 9.13 -5.57 -20.33
C ARG A 183 7.67 -5.20 -20.03
N ALA A 184 7.13 -5.72 -18.94
CA ALA A 184 5.81 -5.33 -18.47
C ALA A 184 5.77 -3.83 -18.11
N ARG A 185 6.77 -3.33 -17.37
CA ARG A 185 6.94 -1.90 -17.09
C ARG A 185 6.95 -1.05 -18.35
N ASP A 186 7.67 -1.48 -19.39
CA ASP A 186 7.77 -0.69 -20.63
C ASP A 186 6.41 -0.59 -21.35
N ARG A 187 5.61 -1.66 -21.36
CA ARG A 187 4.23 -1.62 -21.86
C ARG A 187 3.34 -0.70 -21.03
N LEU A 188 3.45 -0.76 -19.71
CA LEU A 188 2.70 0.13 -18.81
C LEU A 188 3.08 1.60 -18.99
N ARG A 189 4.37 1.89 -19.18
CA ARG A 189 4.83 3.25 -19.49
C ARG A 189 4.25 3.77 -20.79
N ALA A 190 4.22 2.92 -21.84
CA ALA A 190 3.61 3.29 -23.10
C ALA A 190 2.11 3.56 -22.95
N TYR A 191 1.39 2.72 -22.21
CA TYR A 191 -0.01 2.90 -21.85
C TYR A 191 -0.24 4.22 -21.11
N ILE A 192 0.48 4.46 -20.01
CA ILE A 192 0.35 5.68 -19.19
C ILE A 192 0.63 6.92 -20.06
N LYS A 193 1.69 6.92 -20.85
CA LYS A 193 2.03 8.01 -21.77
C LYS A 193 0.86 8.33 -22.72
N GLN A 194 0.23 7.30 -23.28
CA GLN A 194 -0.94 7.47 -24.13
C GLN A 194 -2.09 8.12 -23.37
N GLN A 195 -2.43 7.63 -22.16
CA GLN A 195 -3.54 8.21 -21.38
C GLN A 195 -3.26 9.67 -21.00
N VAL A 196 -2.04 9.97 -20.54
CA VAL A 196 -1.63 11.35 -20.22
C VAL A 196 -1.77 12.28 -21.43
N SER A 197 -1.46 11.79 -22.63
CA SER A 197 -1.50 12.62 -23.85
C SER A 197 -2.91 12.82 -24.40
N THR A 198 -3.82 11.86 -24.22
CA THR A 198 -5.12 11.84 -24.90
C THR A 198 -6.31 12.19 -24.01
N ARG A 199 -6.18 12.07 -22.67
CA ARG A 199 -7.27 12.31 -21.74
C ARG A 199 -7.07 13.62 -20.96
N ASP A 200 -8.14 14.36 -20.75
CA ASP A 200 -8.15 15.55 -19.88
C ASP A 200 -8.09 15.15 -18.40
N GLY A 201 -8.66 14.00 -18.07
CA GLY A 201 -8.66 13.43 -16.71
C GLY A 201 -9.76 14.00 -15.80
N ALA A 202 -10.82 14.59 -16.36
CA ALA A 202 -11.91 15.12 -15.54
C ALA A 202 -12.46 14.08 -14.56
N GLY A 203 -12.64 14.48 -13.28
CA GLY A 203 -13.14 13.58 -12.22
C GLY A 203 -12.15 12.50 -11.76
N SER A 204 -10.87 12.63 -12.10
CA SER A 204 -9.83 11.65 -11.73
C SER A 204 -8.59 12.34 -11.16
N ALA A 205 -7.71 11.54 -10.50
CA ALA A 205 -6.41 12.02 -10.02
C ALA A 205 -5.53 12.53 -11.16
N LEU A 206 -5.61 11.94 -12.36
CA LEU A 206 -4.91 12.45 -13.54
C LEU A 206 -5.24 13.91 -13.82
N GLY A 207 -6.53 14.28 -13.84
CA GLY A 207 -6.97 15.66 -14.09
C GLY A 207 -6.52 16.61 -12.99
N VAL A 208 -6.65 16.18 -11.71
CA VAL A 208 -6.17 16.97 -10.57
C VAL A 208 -4.67 17.23 -10.67
N LEU A 209 -3.87 16.22 -11.00
CA LEU A 209 -2.40 16.36 -11.10
C LEU A 209 -1.98 17.23 -12.30
N LYS A 210 -2.70 17.16 -13.42
CA LYS A 210 -2.47 18.09 -14.57
C LYS A 210 -2.76 19.54 -14.20
N ALA A 211 -3.78 19.76 -13.37
CA ALA A 211 -4.18 21.09 -12.95
C ALA A 211 -3.37 21.61 -11.75
N ALA A 212 -2.67 20.73 -11.02
CA ALA A 212 -1.96 21.07 -9.79
C ALA A 212 -0.93 22.18 -10.00
N ARG A 213 -0.92 23.16 -9.08
CA ARG A 213 0.05 24.25 -9.05
C ARG A 213 0.62 24.40 -7.64
N GLY A 214 1.93 24.55 -7.55
CA GLY A 214 2.60 24.94 -6.31
C GLY A 214 2.47 26.44 -6.03
N PRO A 215 2.93 26.88 -4.85
CA PRO A 215 2.80 28.28 -4.41
C PRO A 215 3.46 29.30 -5.34
N ASN A 216 4.52 28.89 -6.05
CA ASN A 216 5.26 29.75 -7.00
C ASN A 216 4.90 29.43 -8.45
N GLY A 217 3.78 28.75 -8.69
CA GLY A 217 3.36 28.34 -10.04
C GLY A 217 3.98 27.05 -10.55
N GLU A 218 4.71 26.30 -9.71
CA GLU A 218 5.29 25.01 -10.10
C GLU A 218 4.19 24.04 -10.56
N GLN A 219 4.50 23.23 -11.55
CA GLN A 219 3.61 22.18 -12.06
C GLN A 219 4.42 20.95 -12.46
N LEU A 220 3.77 19.80 -12.51
CA LEU A 220 4.38 18.60 -13.09
C LEU A 220 4.55 18.76 -14.59
N THR A 221 5.74 18.52 -15.10
CA THR A 221 5.96 18.31 -16.54
C THR A 221 5.26 17.00 -16.95
N GLN A 222 4.99 16.83 -18.25
CA GLN A 222 4.40 15.59 -18.76
C GLN A 222 5.26 14.37 -18.36
N ALA A 223 6.59 14.46 -18.50
CA ALA A 223 7.50 13.38 -18.15
C ALA A 223 7.43 13.03 -16.63
N GLU A 224 7.39 14.03 -15.77
CA GLU A 224 7.24 13.85 -14.33
C GLU A 224 5.88 13.23 -13.97
N LEU A 225 4.82 13.67 -14.64
CA LEU A 225 3.49 13.08 -14.45
C LEU A 225 3.47 11.59 -14.85
N GLU A 226 4.04 11.23 -16.00
CA GLU A 226 4.15 9.83 -16.44
C GLU A 226 4.93 8.95 -15.44
N ILE A 227 6.03 9.50 -14.86
CA ILE A 227 6.83 8.81 -13.83
C ILE A 227 5.99 8.55 -12.56
N GLU A 228 5.33 9.59 -12.06
CA GLU A 228 4.58 9.47 -10.81
C GLU A 228 3.31 8.64 -10.98
N LEU A 229 2.67 8.66 -12.13
CA LEU A 229 1.54 7.79 -12.41
C LEU A 229 1.95 6.31 -12.43
N LEU A 230 3.10 5.95 -13.03
CA LEU A 230 3.61 4.57 -12.95
C LEU A 230 3.83 4.14 -11.49
N HIS A 231 4.42 5.03 -10.66
CA HIS A 231 4.61 4.80 -9.24
C HIS A 231 3.27 4.64 -8.50
N PHE A 232 2.28 5.47 -8.79
CA PHE A 232 0.95 5.40 -8.17
C PHE A 232 0.19 4.13 -8.55
N PHE A 233 0.23 3.74 -9.80
CA PHE A 233 -0.32 2.46 -10.24
C PHE A 233 0.33 1.29 -9.50
N PHE A 234 1.68 1.30 -9.41
CA PHE A 234 2.43 0.27 -8.69
C PHE A 234 1.99 0.16 -7.22
N ALA A 235 1.86 1.28 -6.54
CA ALA A 235 1.49 1.33 -5.13
C ALA A 235 0.01 0.97 -4.91
N ALA A 236 -0.90 1.52 -5.71
CA ALA A 236 -2.33 1.35 -5.54
C ALA A 236 -2.81 -0.07 -5.88
N HIS A 237 -2.36 -0.64 -7.01
CA HIS A 237 -2.75 -1.98 -7.41
C HIS A 237 -2.44 -3.02 -6.32
N GLY A 238 -1.18 -3.11 -5.88
CA GLY A 238 -0.80 -4.06 -4.83
C GLY A 238 -1.45 -3.76 -3.49
N GLY A 239 -1.53 -2.46 -3.16
CA GLY A 239 -2.10 -1.97 -1.90
C GLY A 239 -3.58 -2.28 -1.75
N LEU A 240 -4.39 -1.93 -2.73
CA LEU A 240 -5.84 -2.17 -2.72
C LEU A 240 -6.14 -3.68 -2.76
N THR A 241 -5.47 -4.42 -3.65
CA THR A 241 -5.65 -5.87 -3.76
C THR A 241 -5.47 -6.56 -2.41
N ALA A 242 -4.35 -6.31 -1.74
CA ALA A 242 -4.07 -6.93 -0.45
C ALA A 242 -5.04 -6.48 0.65
N ALA A 243 -5.31 -5.18 0.74
CA ALA A 243 -6.19 -4.64 1.77
C ALA A 243 -7.61 -5.20 1.67
N LEU A 244 -8.17 -5.29 0.45
CA LEU A 244 -9.50 -5.86 0.23
C LEU A 244 -9.53 -7.39 0.45
N ALA A 245 -8.46 -8.10 0.08
CA ALA A 245 -8.35 -9.53 0.37
C ALA A 245 -8.39 -9.80 1.89
N TRP A 246 -7.61 -9.05 2.67
CA TRP A 246 -7.60 -9.18 4.13
C TRP A 246 -8.90 -8.70 4.77
N ALA A 247 -9.59 -7.74 4.18
CA ALA A 247 -10.92 -7.35 4.62
C ALA A 247 -11.92 -8.52 4.50
N LEU A 248 -11.92 -9.25 3.38
CA LEU A 248 -12.77 -10.42 3.19
C LEU A 248 -12.38 -11.58 4.12
N VAL A 249 -11.09 -11.80 4.37
CA VAL A 249 -10.63 -12.80 5.38
C VAL A 249 -11.20 -12.45 6.75
N VAL A 250 -11.00 -11.22 7.21
CA VAL A 250 -11.45 -10.77 8.53
C VAL A 250 -12.98 -10.87 8.65
N LEU A 251 -13.73 -10.46 7.63
CA LEU A 251 -15.19 -10.61 7.64
C LEU A 251 -15.63 -12.08 7.67
N GLY A 252 -14.88 -12.96 7.00
CA GLY A 252 -15.16 -14.40 6.98
C GLY A 252 -14.85 -15.11 8.30
N GLU A 253 -13.75 -14.73 8.95
CA GLU A 253 -13.32 -15.29 10.24
C GLU A 253 -14.10 -14.71 11.43
N HIS A 254 -14.75 -13.53 11.25
CA HIS A 254 -15.46 -12.79 12.29
C HIS A 254 -16.89 -12.40 11.86
N PRO A 255 -17.82 -13.35 11.71
CA PRO A 255 -19.19 -13.06 11.26
C PRO A 255 -19.96 -12.10 12.19
N GLU A 256 -19.67 -12.12 13.49
CA GLU A 256 -20.20 -11.18 14.48
C GLU A 256 -19.74 -9.75 14.20
N LEU A 257 -18.50 -9.56 13.71
CA LEU A 257 -17.98 -8.27 13.29
C LEU A 257 -18.69 -7.77 12.03
N ALA A 258 -18.95 -8.65 11.06
CA ALA A 258 -19.70 -8.30 9.85
C ALA A 258 -21.11 -7.80 10.21
N ALA A 259 -21.79 -8.42 11.21
CA ALA A 259 -23.08 -7.97 11.70
C ALA A 259 -23.02 -6.57 12.37
N ARG A 260 -21.98 -6.30 13.14
CA ARG A 260 -21.76 -4.98 13.78
C ARG A 260 -21.52 -3.89 12.73
N LEU A 261 -20.63 -4.13 11.76
CA LEU A 261 -20.34 -3.19 10.67
C LEU A 261 -21.57 -2.91 9.81
N ARG A 262 -22.39 -3.91 9.59
CA ARG A 262 -23.68 -3.80 8.91
C ARG A 262 -24.62 -2.84 9.64
N ALA A 263 -24.82 -3.05 10.94
CA ALA A 263 -25.68 -2.19 11.75
C ALA A 263 -25.23 -0.73 11.72
N GLU A 264 -23.91 -0.48 11.79
CA GLU A 264 -23.35 0.86 11.64
C GLU A 264 -23.63 1.44 10.25
N ALA A 265 -23.38 0.67 9.20
CA ALA A 265 -23.60 1.11 7.82
C ALA A 265 -25.08 1.39 7.53
N ASP A 266 -25.99 0.56 8.02
CA ASP A 266 -27.45 0.77 7.87
C ASP A 266 -27.92 2.06 8.58
N ALA A 267 -27.29 2.43 9.69
CA ALA A 267 -27.61 3.65 10.45
C ALA A 267 -27.00 4.92 9.85
N GLN A 268 -25.84 4.84 9.20
CA GLN A 268 -25.02 6.01 8.83
C GLN A 268 -24.97 6.27 7.32
N LEU A 269 -25.13 5.25 6.47
CA LEU A 269 -25.01 5.40 5.03
C LEU A 269 -26.38 5.52 4.37
N SER A 270 -26.53 6.50 3.48
CA SER A 270 -27.70 6.62 2.61
C SER A 270 -27.74 5.51 1.53
N SER A 271 -28.84 5.41 0.81
CA SER A 271 -28.92 4.63 -0.43
C SER A 271 -28.05 5.28 -1.53
N GLY A 272 -27.43 4.47 -2.37
CA GLY A 272 -26.55 4.92 -3.44
C GLY A 272 -25.08 5.12 -2.98
N THR A 273 -24.33 5.96 -3.69
CA THR A 273 -22.93 6.25 -3.36
C THR A 273 -22.85 7.12 -2.10
N PRO A 274 -22.24 6.64 -1.01
CA PRO A 274 -22.07 7.43 0.20
C PRO A 274 -21.15 8.64 -0.05
N SER A 275 -21.44 9.76 0.61
CA SER A 275 -20.54 10.91 0.63
C SER A 275 -19.31 10.67 1.51
N LEU A 276 -18.26 11.46 1.32
CA LEU A 276 -17.07 11.45 2.18
C LEU A 276 -17.43 11.65 3.66
N ALA A 277 -18.37 12.54 3.95
CA ALA A 277 -18.85 12.80 5.31
C ALA A 277 -19.47 11.57 5.95
N GLN A 278 -20.31 10.83 5.20
CA GLN A 278 -20.90 9.57 5.67
C GLN A 278 -19.84 8.49 5.87
N LEU A 279 -18.86 8.35 4.96
CA LEU A 279 -17.76 7.41 5.12
C LEU A 279 -16.86 7.74 6.32
N ARG A 280 -16.80 8.99 6.72
CA ARG A 280 -16.12 9.42 7.95
C ARG A 280 -16.92 9.19 9.23
N SER A 281 -18.23 9.06 9.15
CA SER A 281 -19.07 8.78 10.31
C SER A 281 -19.08 7.32 10.75
N ILE A 282 -18.74 6.36 9.85
CA ILE A 282 -18.65 4.93 10.17
C ILE A 282 -17.36 4.62 10.96
N ALA A 283 -17.39 4.97 12.25
CA ALA A 283 -16.20 4.93 13.12
C ALA A 283 -15.66 3.51 13.32
N GLN A 284 -16.56 2.51 13.41
CA GLN A 284 -16.18 1.12 13.61
C GLN A 284 -15.51 0.56 12.35
N ALA A 285 -16.06 0.81 11.16
CA ALA A 285 -15.45 0.39 9.91
C ALA A 285 -14.04 1.01 9.73
N ARG A 286 -13.84 2.25 10.19
CA ARG A 286 -12.52 2.88 10.19
C ARG A 286 -11.55 2.21 11.16
N ALA A 287 -11.99 1.88 12.38
CA ALA A 287 -11.18 1.18 13.37
C ALA A 287 -10.74 -0.20 12.85
N VAL A 288 -11.69 -0.97 12.31
CA VAL A 288 -11.45 -2.28 11.68
C VAL A 288 -10.47 -2.16 10.52
N SER A 289 -10.63 -1.17 9.64
CA SER A 289 -9.73 -0.93 8.51
C SER A 289 -8.29 -0.70 8.97
N ARG A 290 -8.10 0.10 10.01
CA ARG A 290 -6.78 0.37 10.57
C ARG A 290 -6.17 -0.89 11.19
N GLU A 291 -6.97 -1.69 11.91
CA GLU A 291 -6.48 -2.93 12.48
C GLU A 291 -6.13 -3.97 11.41
N ILE A 292 -6.87 -4.03 10.30
CA ILE A 292 -6.48 -4.83 9.13
C ILE A 292 -5.13 -4.37 8.59
N LEU A 293 -4.93 -3.07 8.37
CA LEU A 293 -3.67 -2.52 7.88
C LEU A 293 -2.50 -2.71 8.86
N ARG A 294 -2.76 -2.72 10.18
CA ARG A 294 -1.77 -3.06 11.20
C ARG A 294 -1.40 -4.54 11.16
N ALA A 295 -2.41 -5.40 11.13
CA ALA A 295 -2.22 -6.85 11.19
C ALA A 295 -1.66 -7.43 9.88
N TYR A 296 -1.96 -6.80 8.75
CA TYR A 296 -1.60 -7.26 7.39
C TYR A 296 -1.09 -6.09 6.54
N PRO A 297 0.04 -5.45 6.92
CA PRO A 297 0.57 -4.33 6.17
C PRO A 297 1.07 -4.78 4.78
N ILE A 298 1.00 -3.86 3.84
CA ILE A 298 1.34 -4.11 2.43
C ILE A 298 2.85 -4.28 2.25
N ALA A 299 3.65 -3.53 3.01
CA ALA A 299 5.10 -3.53 2.90
C ALA A 299 5.75 -3.95 4.24
N PRO A 300 6.80 -4.79 4.20
CA PRO A 300 7.53 -5.17 5.40
C PRO A 300 8.45 -4.06 5.91
N VAL A 301 8.96 -3.23 4.99
CA VAL A 301 9.90 -2.15 5.25
C VAL A 301 9.63 -0.94 4.36
N THR A 302 10.16 0.22 4.73
CA THR A 302 10.16 1.42 3.88
C THR A 302 11.13 1.29 2.71
N PHE A 303 11.09 2.22 1.75
CA PHE A 303 12.23 2.45 0.87
C PHE A 303 13.48 2.78 1.69
N LEU A 304 14.64 2.33 1.17
CA LEU A 304 15.91 2.50 1.86
C LEU A 304 16.40 3.96 1.81
N GLY A 305 17.07 4.36 2.89
CA GLY A 305 17.84 5.61 2.93
C GLY A 305 19.33 5.33 3.10
N VAL A 306 20.15 6.35 2.99
CA VAL A 306 21.59 6.35 3.28
C VAL A 306 21.86 7.31 4.41
N ALA A 307 22.62 6.89 5.43
CA ALA A 307 23.06 7.75 6.52
C ALA A 307 23.95 8.88 6.00
N LYS A 308 23.55 10.13 6.25
CA LYS A 308 24.23 11.33 5.75
C LYS A 308 25.55 11.61 6.47
N LYS A 309 25.66 11.13 7.71
CA LYS A 309 26.79 11.33 8.63
C LYS A 309 26.91 10.14 9.59
N ASP A 310 27.95 10.09 10.40
CA ASP A 310 28.00 9.16 11.51
C ASP A 310 26.90 9.54 12.53
N LEU A 311 26.14 8.55 12.95
CA LEU A 311 24.97 8.71 13.80
C LEU A 311 25.04 7.72 14.97
N GLU A 312 24.34 8.05 16.05
CA GLU A 312 24.17 7.17 17.20
C GLU A 312 22.71 7.16 17.65
N LEU A 313 22.20 5.97 17.96
CA LEU A 313 20.88 5.78 18.56
C LEU A 313 20.97 4.69 19.62
N ASP A 314 20.67 5.05 20.87
CA ASP A 314 20.65 4.11 22.01
C ASP A 314 21.93 3.27 22.14
N GLY A 315 23.11 3.90 21.93
CA GLY A 315 24.42 3.25 21.97
C GLY A 315 24.78 2.46 20.71
N PHE A 316 23.90 2.46 19.69
CA PHE A 316 24.17 1.81 18.41
C PHE A 316 24.76 2.80 17.42
N SER A 317 26.03 2.58 17.03
CA SER A 317 26.73 3.44 16.07
C SER A 317 26.38 3.08 14.62
N ILE A 318 26.01 4.08 13.83
CA ILE A 318 25.66 3.98 12.42
C ILE A 318 26.64 4.85 11.64
N ARG A 319 27.39 4.27 10.71
CA ARG A 319 28.39 5.03 9.95
C ARG A 319 27.76 5.73 8.75
N ALA A 320 28.30 6.87 8.39
CA ALA A 320 27.99 7.56 7.14
C ALA A 320 28.08 6.57 5.95
N GLY A 321 27.12 6.66 5.04
CA GLY A 321 27.04 5.78 3.87
C GLY A 321 26.36 4.42 4.12
N TRP A 322 26.10 4.00 5.36
CA TRP A 322 25.31 2.81 5.59
C TRP A 322 23.86 3.03 5.19
N LYS A 323 23.22 1.99 4.69
CA LYS A 323 21.79 2.03 4.36
C LYS A 323 20.94 1.84 5.60
N GLY A 324 19.73 2.40 5.58
CA GLY A 324 18.73 2.23 6.63
C GLY A 324 17.37 1.89 6.04
N ALA A 325 16.53 1.22 6.83
CA ALA A 325 15.13 0.94 6.52
C ALA A 325 14.27 0.99 7.78
N GLY A 326 13.13 1.65 7.73
CA GLY A 326 12.10 1.52 8.76
C GLY A 326 11.42 0.16 8.64
N ALA A 327 11.47 -0.64 9.70
CA ALA A 327 10.88 -1.99 9.76
C ALA A 327 9.38 -1.87 10.10
N ILE A 328 8.54 -1.69 9.07
CA ILE A 328 7.08 -1.49 9.20
C ILE A 328 6.44 -2.66 9.94
N TRP A 329 6.66 -3.89 9.46
CA TRP A 329 6.07 -5.09 10.03
C TRP A 329 6.42 -5.27 11.51
N ALA A 330 7.69 -5.11 11.87
CA ALA A 330 8.14 -5.24 13.24
C ALA A 330 7.60 -4.11 14.13
N THR A 331 7.51 -2.87 13.63
CA THR A 331 6.93 -1.74 14.36
C THR A 331 5.44 -1.95 14.66
N LEU A 332 4.67 -2.44 13.70
CA LEU A 332 3.25 -2.72 13.88
C LEU A 332 2.97 -3.94 14.78
N ARG A 333 4.01 -4.70 15.12
CA ARG A 333 3.97 -5.84 16.05
C ARG A 333 4.76 -5.60 17.34
N ASP A 334 5.13 -4.37 17.61
CA ASP A 334 5.78 -4.00 18.86
C ASP A 334 4.82 -4.17 20.05
N GLY A 335 5.11 -5.13 20.92
CA GLY A 335 4.31 -5.46 22.10
C GLY A 335 4.29 -4.36 23.15
N THR A 336 5.23 -3.42 23.12
CA THR A 336 5.24 -2.27 24.04
C THR A 336 4.22 -1.21 23.61
N THR A 337 3.90 -1.16 22.33
CA THR A 337 2.92 -0.24 21.73
C THR A 337 1.55 -0.89 21.59
N PHE A 338 1.50 -2.13 21.13
CA PHE A 338 0.26 -2.86 20.85
C PHE A 338 0.16 -4.11 21.73
N ALA A 339 -0.66 -4.08 22.76
CA ALA A 339 -0.91 -5.27 23.60
C ALA A 339 -1.42 -6.44 22.74
N ASP A 340 -0.85 -7.64 22.92
CA ASP A 340 -1.11 -8.83 22.07
C ASP A 340 -0.99 -8.50 20.57
N PRO A 341 0.19 -8.12 20.06
CA PRO A 341 0.35 -7.55 18.73
C PRO A 341 0.06 -8.54 17.59
N THR A 342 0.04 -9.84 17.88
CA THR A 342 -0.30 -10.90 16.92
C THR A 342 -1.79 -11.14 16.79
N ALA A 343 -2.60 -10.77 17.80
CA ALA A 343 -4.04 -10.91 17.78
C ALA A 343 -4.70 -9.78 16.98
N PHE A 344 -5.67 -10.11 16.13
CA PHE A 344 -6.59 -9.15 15.54
C PHE A 344 -7.60 -8.68 16.58
N LYS A 345 -7.74 -7.38 16.78
CA LYS A 345 -8.69 -6.77 17.71
C LYS A 345 -9.42 -5.64 17.02
N ALA A 346 -10.65 -5.85 16.58
CA ALA A 346 -11.44 -4.95 15.76
C ALA A 346 -11.54 -3.50 16.29
N ASP A 347 -11.57 -3.35 17.61
CA ASP A 347 -11.76 -2.05 18.28
C ASP A 347 -10.43 -1.40 18.73
N ARG A 348 -9.26 -2.00 18.42
CA ARG A 348 -7.94 -1.54 18.87
C ARG A 348 -7.62 -0.12 18.44
N LEU A 349 -7.95 0.21 17.18
CA LEU A 349 -7.51 1.45 16.52
C LEU A 349 -8.68 2.39 16.23
N GLY A 350 -9.55 2.60 17.22
CA GLY A 350 -10.51 3.69 17.21
C GLY A 350 -9.82 5.06 17.16
N ASP A 351 -10.57 6.12 16.85
CA ASP A 351 -10.00 7.46 16.64
C ASP A 351 -9.21 7.99 17.83
N ASP A 352 -9.74 7.81 19.05
CA ASP A 352 -9.05 8.24 20.27
C ASP A 352 -7.79 7.43 20.53
N ALA A 353 -7.85 6.13 20.33
CA ALA A 353 -6.70 5.25 20.48
C ALA A 353 -5.56 5.62 19.52
N VAL A 354 -5.89 5.90 18.24
CA VAL A 354 -4.88 6.33 17.26
C VAL A 354 -4.28 7.67 17.61
N ARG A 355 -5.09 8.63 18.11
CA ARG A 355 -4.58 9.93 18.56
C ARG A 355 -3.63 9.82 19.76
N ALA A 356 -3.83 8.84 20.61
CA ALA A 356 -2.99 8.59 21.79
C ALA A 356 -1.69 7.83 21.49
N LEU A 357 -1.56 7.24 20.29
CA LEU A 357 -0.33 6.53 19.91
C LEU A 357 0.88 7.46 19.82
N PRO A 358 2.07 6.99 20.22
CA PRO A 358 3.31 7.71 19.92
C PRO A 358 3.46 7.99 18.41
N ALA A 359 4.13 9.07 18.07
CA ALA A 359 4.47 9.38 16.68
C ALA A 359 5.20 8.18 16.04
N ASN A 360 4.84 7.82 14.82
CA ASN A 360 5.39 6.67 14.09
C ASN A 360 5.19 5.29 14.77
N ALA A 361 4.18 5.15 15.60
CA ALA A 361 3.75 3.85 16.11
C ALA A 361 2.86 3.10 15.09
N PHE A 362 1.92 3.81 14.47
CA PHE A 362 1.05 3.27 13.43
C PHE A 362 1.55 3.70 12.05
N VAL A 363 2.31 2.81 11.39
CA VAL A 363 3.06 3.11 10.16
C VAL A 363 2.78 2.15 8.99
N PRO A 364 1.54 1.71 8.75
CA PRO A 364 1.28 0.73 7.67
C PRO A 364 1.61 1.29 6.27
N GLN A 365 1.58 2.61 6.10
CA GLN A 365 1.97 3.33 4.88
C GLN A 365 3.30 4.09 5.04
N GLY A 366 4.19 3.63 5.94
CA GLY A 366 5.38 4.37 6.33
C GLY A 366 5.09 5.42 7.39
N GLY A 367 6.08 6.21 7.76
CA GLY A 367 6.01 7.19 8.83
C GLY A 367 6.53 8.57 8.43
N GLY A 368 6.72 9.40 9.43
CA GLY A 368 7.15 10.78 9.28
C GLY A 368 6.01 11.74 8.93
N SER A 369 6.37 12.93 8.50
CA SER A 369 5.41 13.96 8.07
C SER A 369 4.69 13.53 6.77
N PRO A 370 3.42 13.91 6.56
CA PRO A 370 2.73 13.71 5.29
C PRO A 370 3.45 14.32 4.08
N GLU A 371 4.14 15.44 4.29
CA GLU A 371 4.96 16.11 3.27
C GLU A 371 6.33 15.46 3.06
N GLY A 372 6.73 14.56 3.97
CA GLY A 372 7.95 13.75 3.86
C GLY A 372 7.74 12.48 3.05
N HIS A 373 8.49 11.43 3.38
CA HIS A 373 8.45 10.14 2.67
C HIS A 373 7.31 9.20 3.09
N ARG A 374 6.33 9.67 3.87
CA ARG A 374 5.08 8.97 4.14
C ARG A 374 4.28 8.81 2.85
N CYS A 375 3.56 7.70 2.68
CA CYS A 375 2.81 7.41 1.46
C CYS A 375 1.81 8.53 1.12
N PRO A 376 1.83 9.09 -0.11
CA PRO A 376 0.85 10.11 -0.50
C PRO A 376 -0.58 9.56 -0.62
N GLY A 377 -0.74 8.27 -0.95
CA GLY A 377 -2.04 7.60 -1.09
C GLY A 377 -2.66 7.12 0.22
N GLU A 378 -2.12 7.49 1.38
CA GLU A 378 -2.67 7.08 2.69
C GLU A 378 -4.13 7.49 2.85
N ALA A 379 -4.50 8.70 2.47
CA ALA A 379 -5.88 9.17 2.57
C ALA A 379 -6.84 8.36 1.68
N LEU A 380 -6.39 7.89 0.52
CA LEU A 380 -7.19 7.04 -0.36
C LEU A 380 -7.49 5.68 0.27
N ILE A 381 -6.49 4.99 0.81
CA ILE A 381 -6.72 3.67 1.42
C ILE A 381 -7.56 3.78 2.70
N GLN A 382 -7.37 4.85 3.47
CA GLN A 382 -8.18 5.14 4.66
C GLN A 382 -9.62 5.53 4.32
N LEU A 383 -9.92 5.88 3.08
CA LEU A 383 -11.27 6.10 2.58
C LEU A 383 -11.86 4.81 1.98
N VAL A 384 -11.15 4.15 1.08
CA VAL A 384 -11.65 3.00 0.31
C VAL A 384 -11.93 1.79 1.22
N MET A 385 -11.09 1.55 2.22
CA MET A 385 -11.25 0.39 3.11
C MET A 385 -12.52 0.46 3.97
N PRO A 386 -12.79 1.52 4.75
CA PRO A 386 -14.05 1.61 5.48
C PRO A 386 -15.26 1.69 4.55
N ALA A 387 -15.13 2.34 3.38
CA ALA A 387 -16.17 2.38 2.36
C ALA A 387 -16.54 0.98 1.88
N PHE A 388 -15.53 0.15 1.56
CA PHE A 388 -15.73 -1.24 1.18
C PHE A 388 -16.40 -2.04 2.31
N LEU A 389 -15.89 -1.96 3.53
CA LEU A 389 -16.41 -2.70 4.69
C LEU A 389 -17.90 -2.36 4.94
N GLY A 390 -18.23 -1.06 5.00
CA GLY A 390 -19.61 -0.61 5.22
C GLY A 390 -20.55 -1.01 4.10
N TRP A 391 -20.16 -0.73 2.85
CA TRP A 391 -20.95 -1.06 1.68
C TRP A 391 -21.13 -2.57 1.50
N PHE A 392 -20.03 -3.34 1.62
CA PHE A 392 -20.06 -4.79 1.41
C PHE A 392 -20.93 -5.48 2.46
N THR A 393 -20.73 -5.18 3.74
CA THR A 393 -21.51 -5.82 4.81
C THR A 393 -22.98 -5.43 4.80
N ARG A 394 -23.32 -4.25 4.27
CA ARG A 394 -24.70 -3.82 4.09
C ARG A 394 -25.39 -4.58 2.97
N SER A 395 -24.70 -4.80 1.85
CA SER A 395 -25.30 -5.27 0.60
C SER A 395 -25.17 -6.77 0.36
N TYR A 396 -24.18 -7.42 1.01
CA TYR A 396 -23.83 -8.81 0.73
C TYR A 396 -23.66 -9.62 2.01
N ASP A 397 -23.90 -10.93 1.89
CA ASP A 397 -23.51 -11.94 2.87
C ASP A 397 -22.35 -12.76 2.33
N LEU A 398 -21.39 -13.07 3.21
CA LEU A 398 -20.16 -13.79 2.91
C LEU A 398 -20.20 -15.17 3.58
N SER A 399 -20.09 -16.23 2.77
CA SER A 399 -19.78 -17.57 3.25
C SER A 399 -18.29 -17.84 3.04
N TYR A 400 -17.60 -18.17 4.11
CA TYR A 400 -16.14 -18.34 4.16
C TYR A 400 -15.80 -19.78 4.56
N PRO A 401 -15.49 -20.67 3.61
CA PRO A 401 -15.13 -22.05 3.93
C PRO A 401 -13.77 -22.13 4.61
N ALA A 402 -13.53 -23.18 5.40
CA ALA A 402 -12.23 -23.43 6.00
C ALA A 402 -11.14 -23.49 4.93
N GLN A 403 -10.08 -22.71 5.13
CA GLN A 403 -8.99 -22.55 4.16
C GLN A 403 -7.71 -22.03 4.83
N ASP A 404 -6.56 -22.14 4.13
CA ASP A 404 -5.30 -21.54 4.61
C ASP A 404 -5.27 -20.05 4.29
N ALA A 405 -5.64 -19.23 5.28
CA ALA A 405 -5.58 -17.78 5.20
C ALA A 405 -4.20 -17.21 5.60
N SER A 406 -3.19 -18.05 5.88
CA SER A 406 -1.86 -17.53 6.19
C SER A 406 -1.29 -16.73 5.01
N PRO A 407 -0.50 -15.66 5.27
CA PRO A 407 0.10 -14.88 4.20
C PRO A 407 0.98 -15.74 3.30
N GLY A 408 0.77 -15.66 1.99
CA GLY A 408 1.49 -16.41 0.97
C GLY A 408 2.30 -15.51 0.05
N GLY A 409 3.42 -16.05 -0.44
CA GLY A 409 4.27 -15.40 -1.44
C GLY A 409 5.21 -14.35 -0.86
N GLY A 410 6.35 -14.18 -1.55
CA GLY A 410 7.23 -13.02 -1.37
C GLY A 410 6.73 -11.88 -2.25
N GLY A 411 6.77 -10.65 -1.77
CA GLY A 411 6.36 -9.49 -2.55
C GLY A 411 5.72 -8.41 -1.69
N LEU A 412 5.22 -7.38 -2.35
CA LEU A 412 4.38 -6.36 -1.71
C LEU A 412 2.94 -6.86 -1.64
N GLY A 413 2.30 -6.67 -0.48
CA GLY A 413 0.91 -7.04 -0.27
C GLY A 413 0.68 -8.55 -0.34
N PRO A 414 1.20 -9.33 0.63
CA PRO A 414 0.98 -10.78 0.65
C PRO A 414 -0.51 -11.08 0.70
N LEU A 415 -0.96 -12.00 -0.16
CA LEU A 415 -2.33 -12.48 -0.21
C LEU A 415 -2.47 -13.79 0.57
N PRO A 416 -3.68 -14.20 0.97
CA PRO A 416 -3.92 -15.53 1.55
C PRO A 416 -3.45 -16.65 0.61
N LYS A 417 -2.76 -17.67 1.15
CA LYS A 417 -2.24 -18.80 0.36
C LYS A 417 -3.30 -19.56 -0.39
N SER A 418 -4.51 -19.66 0.17
CA SER A 418 -5.66 -20.31 -0.46
C SER A 418 -6.12 -19.63 -1.76
N GLY A 419 -5.66 -18.40 -2.05
CA GLY A 419 -6.22 -17.55 -3.09
C GLY A 419 -7.61 -17.01 -2.75
N LEU A 420 -8.06 -17.20 -1.52
CA LEU A 420 -9.32 -16.70 -0.94
C LEU A 420 -10.56 -17.23 -1.63
N ARG A 421 -10.98 -18.46 -1.23
CA ARG A 421 -12.27 -19.05 -1.63
C ARG A 421 -13.39 -18.44 -0.82
N VAL A 422 -14.44 -17.97 -1.49
CA VAL A 422 -15.63 -17.39 -0.86
C VAL A 422 -16.88 -17.70 -1.68
N LYS A 423 -18.04 -17.63 -1.03
CA LYS A 423 -19.34 -17.52 -1.71
C LYS A 423 -19.99 -16.23 -1.22
N ILE A 424 -20.35 -15.38 -2.16
CA ILE A 424 -20.98 -14.08 -1.89
C ILE A 424 -22.39 -14.12 -2.43
N THR A 425 -23.36 -13.69 -1.63
CA THR A 425 -24.77 -13.61 -2.02
C THR A 425 -25.30 -12.22 -1.73
N ARG A 426 -26.15 -11.70 -2.62
CA ARG A 426 -26.83 -10.44 -2.39
C ARG A 426 -27.87 -10.60 -1.28
N ARG A 427 -27.95 -9.65 -0.38
CA ARG A 427 -28.97 -9.64 0.68
C ARG A 427 -30.33 -9.28 0.11
N ALA A 428 -31.39 -9.91 0.65
CA ALA A 428 -32.76 -9.58 0.32
C ALA A 428 -33.10 -8.15 0.77
N GLY A 429 -33.74 -7.38 -0.11
CA GLY A 429 -34.21 -6.03 0.19
C GLY A 429 -33.18 -4.89 -0.03
N GLN A 430 -32.11 -5.17 -0.74
CA GLN A 430 -31.13 -4.14 -1.16
C GLN A 430 -31.07 -4.05 -2.69
#